data_06237be5b7bc7861aa957c38da5bd5ee
#
_entry.id   06237be5b7bc7861aa957c38da5bd5ee
#
_cell.length_a   1.000
_cell.length_b   1.000
_cell.length_c   1.000
_cell.angle_alpha   90.00
_cell.angle_beta   90.00
_cell.angle_gamma   90.00
#
_symmetry.space_group_name_H-M   'P 1'
#
loop_
_entity.id
_entity.type
_entity.pdbx_description
1 polymer ?
#
loop_
_entity_poly.entity_id
_entity_poly.type
_entity_poly.pdbx_seq_one_letter_code
_entity_poly.pdbx_strand_id
1 'polypeptide(L)'
;ANHAPVAVCLPLDGHHAQNGRMRAQWEAGKPLSKQVWRKLIVAKIRWQAAVLEANGKSASAFDLLARRVGSGDPENVEAQAARRYWPLLMGKDFRRDRDAAGANALLNYGYAILRSMCARAVVAAGLHPSIGVHHANRGNAFALADDLIEPFRPLADALTLRLLARGIETLTPEVKRAFA
;
A
#
# COMPACT_ATOMS: atom_id res chain seq x y z
N ALA A 1 15.41 -5.21 17.31
CA ALA A 1 15.67 -4.67 15.97
C ALA A 1 14.34 -4.20 15.36
N ASN A 2 14.30 -3.02 14.75
CA ASN A 2 13.07 -2.42 14.19
C ASN A 2 12.71 -2.96 12.79
N HIS A 3 13.41 -4.00 12.30
CA HIS A 3 13.25 -4.60 10.97
C HIS A 3 13.31 -3.60 9.80
N ALA A 4 13.90 -2.42 10.02
CA ALA A 4 14.08 -1.42 8.96
C ALA A 4 15.23 -1.86 8.04
N PRO A 5 15.09 -1.71 6.71
CA PRO A 5 16.18 -1.93 5.78
C PRO A 5 17.33 -0.97 6.07
N VAL A 6 18.57 -1.48 6.09
CA VAL A 6 19.77 -0.68 6.37
C VAL A 6 20.52 -0.28 5.10
N ALA A 7 20.28 -0.98 3.99
CA ALA A 7 20.94 -0.70 2.70
C ALA A 7 20.09 -1.17 1.52
N VAL A 8 20.41 -0.64 0.35
CA VAL A 8 19.88 -1.06 -0.95
C VAL A 8 21.07 -1.40 -1.83
N CYS A 9 21.07 -2.61 -2.38
CA CYS A 9 22.03 -3.02 -3.39
C CYS A 9 21.43 -2.77 -4.79
N LEU A 10 22.11 -1.99 -5.60
CA LEU A 10 21.73 -1.75 -7.00
C LEU A 10 22.60 -2.64 -7.90
N PRO A 11 22.02 -3.30 -8.91
CA PRO A 11 22.80 -4.03 -9.89
C PRO A 11 23.62 -3.04 -10.72
N LEU A 12 24.91 -3.30 -10.87
CA LEU A 12 25.78 -2.48 -11.73
C LEU A 12 25.77 -2.97 -13.19
N ASP A 13 25.55 -4.27 -13.39
CA ASP A 13 25.52 -4.89 -14.72
C ASP A 13 24.12 -5.26 -15.17
N GLY A 14 23.86 -5.22 -16.48
CA GLY A 14 22.61 -5.66 -17.09
C GLY A 14 21.46 -4.64 -17.08
N HIS A 15 21.65 -3.46 -16.49
CA HIS A 15 20.63 -2.41 -16.43
C HIS A 15 20.96 -1.20 -17.31
N HIS A 16 21.03 -1.38 -18.62
CA HIS A 16 21.30 -0.28 -19.59
C HIS A 16 20.34 0.92 -19.46
N ALA A 17 19.14 0.72 -18.92
CA ALA A 17 18.14 1.78 -18.76
C ALA A 17 18.12 2.44 -17.37
N GLN A 18 18.93 1.97 -16.39
CA GLN A 18 18.84 2.43 -15.00
C GLN A 18 19.08 3.94 -14.87
N ASN A 19 20.16 4.45 -15.47
CA ASN A 19 20.48 5.87 -15.42
C ASN A 19 19.36 6.72 -16.05
N GLY A 20 18.88 6.32 -17.23
CA GLY A 20 17.76 7.00 -17.89
C GLY A 20 16.47 7.01 -17.06
N ARG A 21 16.15 5.88 -16.42
CA ARG A 21 14.96 5.76 -15.55
C ARG A 21 15.07 6.61 -14.30
N MET A 22 16.23 6.59 -13.61
CA MET A 22 16.46 7.43 -12.44
C MET A 22 16.40 8.91 -12.78
N ARG A 23 16.98 9.32 -13.92
CA ARG A 23 16.91 10.69 -14.41
C ARG A 23 15.48 11.09 -14.73
N ALA A 24 14.74 10.28 -15.49
CA ALA A 24 13.34 10.55 -15.80
C ALA A 24 12.46 10.61 -14.53
N GLN A 25 12.73 9.77 -13.52
CA GLN A 25 12.04 9.82 -12.23
C GLN A 25 12.35 11.11 -11.49
N TRP A 26 13.60 11.56 -11.47
CA TRP A 26 14.03 12.80 -10.80
C TRP A 26 13.42 14.04 -11.49
N GLU A 27 13.38 14.03 -12.82
CA GLU A 27 12.84 15.12 -13.64
C GLU A 27 11.31 15.09 -13.75
N ALA A 28 10.66 14.05 -13.20
CA ALA A 28 9.21 13.90 -13.28
C ALA A 28 8.48 15.08 -12.65
N GLY A 29 7.74 15.84 -13.46
CA GLY A 29 7.01 17.01 -13.00
C GLY A 29 5.82 16.66 -12.11
N LYS A 30 5.41 17.63 -11.29
CA LYS A 30 4.23 17.51 -10.41
C LYS A 30 2.94 17.05 -11.13
N PRO A 31 2.64 17.45 -12.39
CA PRO A 31 1.45 16.95 -13.09
C PRO A 31 1.45 15.44 -13.27
N LEU A 32 2.60 14.86 -13.66
CA LEU A 32 2.75 13.40 -13.81
C LEU A 32 2.57 12.68 -12.46
N SER A 33 3.26 13.15 -11.42
CA SER A 33 3.15 12.60 -10.07
C SER A 33 1.70 12.59 -9.56
N LYS A 34 0.98 13.70 -9.75
CA LYS A 34 -0.44 13.80 -9.39
C LYS A 34 -1.34 12.83 -10.16
N GLN A 35 -1.05 12.60 -11.44
CA GLN A 35 -1.80 11.64 -12.26
C GLN A 35 -1.52 10.20 -11.86
N VAL A 36 -0.26 9.86 -11.57
CA VAL A 36 0.13 8.54 -11.07
C VAL A 36 -0.54 8.29 -9.71
N TRP A 37 -0.46 9.25 -8.78
CA TRP A 37 -1.13 9.14 -7.48
C TRP A 37 -2.64 8.88 -7.63
N ARG A 38 -3.32 9.65 -8.48
CA ARG A 38 -4.74 9.42 -8.79
C ARG A 38 -5.01 7.96 -9.21
N LYS A 39 -4.18 7.40 -10.10
CA LYS A 39 -4.34 6.02 -10.56
C LYS A 39 -4.17 5.01 -9.43
N LEU A 40 -3.18 5.22 -8.54
CA LEU A 40 -2.94 4.37 -7.38
C LEU A 40 -4.13 4.38 -6.42
N ILE A 41 -4.67 5.56 -6.11
CA ILE A 41 -5.82 5.68 -5.19
C ILE A 41 -7.10 5.11 -5.80
N VAL A 42 -7.37 5.35 -7.09
CA VAL A 42 -8.50 4.71 -7.79
C VAL A 42 -8.39 3.18 -7.72
N ALA A 43 -7.21 2.63 -7.97
CA ALA A 43 -6.98 1.19 -7.88
C ALA A 43 -7.17 0.67 -6.44
N LYS A 44 -6.64 1.37 -5.43
CA LYS A 44 -6.85 1.04 -4.02
C LYS A 44 -8.34 0.96 -3.68
N ILE A 45 -9.11 1.99 -4.02
CA ILE A 45 -10.56 2.06 -3.72
C ILE A 45 -11.31 0.92 -4.41
N ARG A 46 -10.96 0.58 -5.64
CA ARG A 46 -11.56 -0.55 -6.36
C ARG A 46 -11.23 -1.89 -5.71
N TRP A 47 -9.98 -2.08 -5.28
CA TRP A 47 -9.61 -3.29 -4.54
C TRP A 47 -10.30 -3.37 -3.17
N GLN A 48 -10.49 -2.26 -2.47
CA GLN A 48 -11.30 -2.20 -1.26
C GLN A 48 -12.75 -2.64 -1.54
N ALA A 49 -13.35 -2.17 -2.63
CA ALA A 49 -14.67 -2.60 -3.07
C ALA A 49 -14.72 -4.11 -3.30
N ALA A 50 -13.78 -4.65 -4.08
CA ALA A 50 -13.71 -6.08 -4.39
C ALA A 50 -13.55 -6.94 -3.11
N VAL A 51 -12.75 -6.49 -2.15
CA VAL A 51 -12.60 -7.21 -0.86
C VAL A 51 -13.90 -7.18 -0.06
N LEU A 52 -14.63 -6.06 -0.04
CA LEU A 52 -15.93 -5.97 0.62
C LEU A 52 -16.95 -6.94 -0.02
N GLU A 53 -17.07 -6.92 -1.34
CA GLU A 53 -17.98 -7.78 -2.11
C GLU A 53 -17.67 -9.27 -1.89
N ALA A 54 -16.39 -9.64 -1.94
CA ALA A 54 -15.95 -11.02 -1.67
C ALA A 54 -16.29 -11.50 -0.25
N ASN A 55 -16.57 -10.58 0.67
CA ASN A 55 -16.99 -10.86 2.04
C ASN A 55 -18.49 -10.57 2.29
N GLY A 56 -19.29 -10.47 1.22
CA GLY A 56 -20.74 -10.26 1.30
C GLY A 56 -21.15 -8.88 1.83
N LYS A 57 -20.28 -7.87 1.72
CA LYS A 57 -20.54 -6.50 2.16
C LYS A 57 -20.86 -5.60 0.98
N SER A 58 -21.71 -4.60 1.19
CA SER A 58 -22.03 -3.62 0.14
C SER A 58 -20.84 -2.71 -0.17
N ALA A 59 -20.48 -2.64 -1.44
CA ALA A 59 -19.41 -1.77 -1.95
C ALA A 59 -19.91 -0.66 -2.88
N SER A 60 -21.21 -0.47 -3.05
CA SER A 60 -21.81 0.45 -4.05
C SER A 60 -21.29 1.89 -3.95
N ALA A 61 -20.96 2.37 -2.75
CA ALA A 61 -20.42 3.71 -2.56
C ALA A 61 -18.96 3.86 -3.06
N PHE A 62 -18.21 2.76 -3.20
CA PHE A 62 -16.79 2.80 -3.57
C PHE A 62 -16.58 3.12 -5.03
N ASP A 63 -17.45 2.68 -5.92
CA ASP A 63 -17.41 3.07 -7.35
C ASP A 63 -17.56 4.57 -7.52
N LEU A 64 -18.50 5.18 -6.78
CA LEU A 64 -18.67 6.62 -6.80
C LEU A 64 -17.45 7.34 -6.24
N LEU A 65 -16.88 6.86 -5.14
CA LEU A 65 -15.65 7.41 -4.56
C LEU A 65 -14.48 7.31 -5.56
N ALA A 66 -14.30 6.16 -6.22
CA ALA A 66 -13.23 5.97 -7.19
C ALA A 66 -13.33 6.95 -8.38
N ARG A 67 -14.56 7.27 -8.85
CA ARG A 67 -14.80 8.26 -9.92
C ARG A 67 -14.50 9.68 -9.48
N ARG A 68 -14.65 9.99 -8.19
CA ARG A 68 -14.40 11.33 -7.63
C ARG A 68 -12.92 11.64 -7.41
N VAL A 69 -12.03 10.66 -7.43
CA VAL A 69 -10.60 10.90 -7.22
C VAL A 69 -10.05 11.81 -8.30
N GLY A 70 -9.74 13.03 -7.94
CA GLY A 70 -9.09 14.02 -8.80
C GLY A 70 -7.58 13.83 -8.92
N SER A 71 -6.93 14.62 -9.77
CA SER A 71 -5.46 14.62 -9.92
C SER A 71 -4.77 15.03 -8.63
N GLY A 72 -4.02 14.11 -8.02
CA GLY A 72 -3.37 14.29 -6.72
C GLY A 72 -4.29 14.16 -5.50
N ASP A 73 -5.53 13.71 -5.69
CA ASP A 73 -6.56 13.52 -4.67
C ASP A 73 -6.78 14.73 -3.73
N PRO A 74 -7.09 15.93 -4.27
CA PRO A 74 -7.19 17.16 -3.48
C PRO A 74 -8.34 17.12 -2.46
N GLU A 75 -9.37 16.32 -2.69
CA GLU A 75 -10.51 16.15 -1.79
C GLU A 75 -10.25 15.08 -0.70
N ASN A 76 -9.08 14.46 -0.70
CA ASN A 76 -8.73 13.36 0.19
C ASN A 76 -9.79 12.25 0.18
N VAL A 77 -10.17 11.82 -1.04
CA VAL A 77 -11.16 10.74 -1.24
C VAL A 77 -10.63 9.42 -0.70
N GLU A 78 -9.30 9.23 -0.70
CA GLU A 78 -8.65 8.10 -0.04
C GLU A 78 -9.08 7.95 1.41
N ALA A 79 -8.98 9.03 2.20
CA ALA A 79 -9.37 8.99 3.60
C ALA A 79 -10.89 8.82 3.77
N GLN A 80 -11.71 9.35 2.84
CA GLN A 80 -13.15 9.12 2.83
C GLN A 80 -13.47 7.64 2.61
N ALA A 81 -12.78 6.99 1.68
CA ALA A 81 -12.92 5.56 1.42
C ALA A 81 -12.47 4.73 2.62
N ALA A 82 -11.32 5.05 3.24
CA ALA A 82 -10.81 4.35 4.41
C ALA A 82 -11.77 4.41 5.60
N ARG A 83 -12.37 5.59 5.86
CA ARG A 83 -13.37 5.76 6.94
C ARG A 83 -14.61 4.91 6.75
N ARG A 84 -15.00 4.61 5.50
CA ARG A 84 -16.13 3.72 5.19
C ARG A 84 -15.72 2.25 5.17
N TYR A 85 -14.51 1.96 4.67
CA TYR A 85 -14.00 0.62 4.47
C TYR A 85 -13.84 -0.15 5.79
N TRP A 86 -13.14 0.43 6.76
CA TRP A 86 -12.80 -0.28 7.99
C TRP A 86 -14.01 -0.74 8.81
N PRO A 87 -15.03 0.10 9.06
CA PRO A 87 -16.23 -0.35 9.74
C PRO A 87 -17.02 -1.42 9.00
N LEU A 88 -17.03 -1.39 7.67
CA LEU A 88 -17.69 -2.40 6.84
C LEU A 88 -16.94 -3.73 6.89
N LEU A 89 -15.60 -3.68 6.81
CA LEU A 89 -14.77 -4.89 6.75
C LEU A 89 -14.61 -5.55 8.12
N MET A 90 -14.26 -4.79 9.14
CA MET A 90 -13.81 -5.29 10.45
C MET A 90 -14.84 -5.06 11.59
N GLY A 91 -15.95 -4.38 11.29
CA GLY A 91 -16.94 -4.02 12.32
C GLY A 91 -16.79 -2.58 12.80
N LYS A 92 -17.90 -2.05 13.40
CA LYS A 92 -18.02 -0.61 13.75
C LYS A 92 -17.02 -0.15 14.82
N ASP A 93 -16.61 -1.06 15.69
CA ASP A 93 -15.69 -0.75 16.79
C ASP A 93 -14.22 -0.83 16.41
N PHE A 94 -13.92 -1.38 15.22
CA PHE A 94 -12.54 -1.46 14.74
C PHE A 94 -11.98 -0.07 14.47
N ARG A 95 -10.76 0.15 14.98
CA ARG A 95 -9.94 1.33 14.68
C ARG A 95 -8.59 0.88 14.16
N ARG A 96 -8.20 1.46 13.04
CA ARG A 96 -6.86 1.23 12.48
C ARG A 96 -5.84 1.96 13.35
N ASP A 97 -5.04 1.18 14.06
CA ASP A 97 -3.99 1.65 14.96
C ASP A 97 -2.69 0.87 14.67
N ARG A 98 -1.59 1.59 14.51
CA ARG A 98 -0.29 0.99 14.19
C ARG A 98 0.36 0.28 15.38
N ASP A 99 0.00 0.68 16.59
CA ASP A 99 0.63 0.19 17.82
C ASP A 99 -0.22 -0.88 18.53
N ALA A 100 -1.45 -1.09 18.07
CA ALA A 100 -2.36 -2.06 18.64
C ALA A 100 -2.03 -3.50 18.20
N ALA A 101 -2.28 -4.44 19.11
CA ALA A 101 -2.15 -5.88 18.89
C ALA A 101 -3.32 -6.44 18.02
N GLY A 102 -3.41 -7.77 17.93
CA GLY A 102 -4.48 -8.48 17.24
C GLY A 102 -4.52 -8.18 15.74
N ALA A 103 -5.70 -7.86 15.22
CA ALA A 103 -5.91 -7.55 13.81
C ALA A 103 -4.95 -6.48 13.27
N ASN A 104 -4.65 -5.45 14.07
CA ASN A 104 -3.74 -4.39 13.67
C ASN A 104 -2.29 -4.88 13.50
N ALA A 105 -1.82 -5.79 14.35
CA ALA A 105 -0.50 -6.40 14.22
C ALA A 105 -0.41 -7.27 12.94
N LEU A 106 -1.46 -8.03 12.60
CA LEU A 106 -1.53 -8.81 11.36
C LEU A 106 -1.50 -7.90 10.13
N LEU A 107 -2.28 -6.84 10.11
CA LEU A 107 -2.28 -5.82 9.04
C LEU A 107 -0.92 -5.16 8.88
N ASN A 108 -0.28 -4.76 9.98
CA ASN A 108 1.04 -4.14 9.97
C ASN A 108 2.08 -5.07 9.35
N TYR A 109 2.04 -6.35 9.72
CA TYR A 109 2.96 -7.36 9.18
C TYR A 109 2.73 -7.56 7.67
N GLY A 110 1.48 -7.73 7.24
CA GLY A 110 1.14 -7.84 5.82
C GLY A 110 1.62 -6.62 5.00
N TYR A 111 1.41 -5.43 5.51
CA TYR A 111 1.90 -4.20 4.86
C TYR A 111 3.42 -4.11 4.82
N ALA A 112 4.14 -4.60 5.84
CA ALA A 112 5.59 -4.65 5.84
C ALA A 112 6.13 -5.61 4.77
N ILE A 113 5.48 -6.76 4.55
CA ILE A 113 5.80 -7.68 3.46
C ILE A 113 5.58 -7.01 2.10
N LEU A 114 4.40 -6.43 1.86
CA LEU A 114 4.09 -5.71 0.62
C LEU A 114 5.10 -4.59 0.37
N ARG A 115 5.46 -3.82 1.40
CA ARG A 115 6.46 -2.76 1.31
C ARG A 115 7.81 -3.30 0.86
N SER A 116 8.25 -4.42 1.45
CA SER A 116 9.51 -5.07 1.07
C SER A 116 9.49 -5.57 -0.38
N MET A 117 8.37 -6.14 -0.82
CA MET A 117 8.20 -6.58 -2.20
C MET A 117 8.22 -5.40 -3.18
N CYS A 118 7.49 -4.33 -2.89
CA CYS A 118 7.50 -3.11 -3.72
C CYS A 118 8.87 -2.45 -3.75
N ALA A 119 9.57 -2.38 -2.61
CA ALA A 119 10.92 -1.81 -2.57
C ALA A 119 11.89 -2.58 -3.46
N ARG A 120 11.86 -3.93 -3.42
CA ARG A 120 12.66 -4.77 -4.31
C ARG A 120 12.29 -4.57 -5.78
N ALA A 121 10.99 -4.51 -6.10
CA ALA A 121 10.52 -4.29 -7.46
C ALA A 121 10.94 -2.93 -8.01
N VAL A 122 10.88 -1.87 -7.19
CA VAL A 122 11.33 -0.51 -7.53
C VAL A 122 12.81 -0.51 -7.90
N VAL A 123 13.65 -1.14 -7.06
CA VAL A 123 15.09 -1.24 -7.29
C VAL A 123 15.39 -2.08 -8.53
N ALA A 124 14.73 -3.23 -8.68
CA ALA A 124 14.85 -4.09 -9.86
C ALA A 124 14.40 -3.40 -11.16
N ALA A 125 13.43 -2.47 -11.07
CA ALA A 125 13.03 -1.64 -12.21
C ALA A 125 14.01 -0.50 -12.53
N GLY A 126 15.10 -0.32 -11.76
CA GLY A 126 16.07 0.76 -11.94
C GLY A 126 15.55 2.12 -11.47
N LEU A 127 14.58 2.14 -10.55
CA LEU A 127 14.04 3.35 -9.94
C LEU A 127 14.63 3.56 -8.55
N HIS A 128 14.69 4.81 -8.09
CA HIS A 128 15.16 5.14 -6.76
C HIS A 128 14.00 5.06 -5.73
N PRO A 129 14.12 4.26 -4.66
CA PRO A 129 13.01 4.01 -3.74
C PRO A 129 12.59 5.23 -2.90
N SER A 130 13.47 6.21 -2.69
CA SER A 130 13.16 7.41 -1.89
C SER A 130 12.44 8.52 -2.65
N ILE A 131 12.40 8.44 -3.99
CA ILE A 131 11.74 9.45 -4.83
C ILE A 131 10.27 9.04 -5.03
N GLY A 132 9.42 9.44 -4.09
CA GLY A 132 7.99 9.13 -4.10
C GLY A 132 7.20 9.94 -5.13
N VAL A 133 5.99 9.49 -5.36
CA VAL A 133 5.00 10.14 -6.23
C VAL A 133 4.18 11.16 -5.41
N HIS A 134 3.85 10.81 -4.17
CA HIS A 134 3.01 11.59 -3.26
C HIS A 134 3.70 11.84 -1.93
N HIS A 135 4.25 10.80 -1.29
CA HIS A 135 4.96 10.94 -0.02
C HIS A 135 6.30 11.64 -0.23
N ALA A 136 6.45 12.82 0.38
CA ALA A 136 7.63 13.69 0.25
C ALA A 136 8.43 13.83 1.55
N ASN A 137 8.25 12.92 2.52
CA ASN A 137 9.02 12.96 3.76
C ASN A 137 10.50 12.67 3.47
N ARG A 138 11.38 13.66 3.73
CA ARG A 138 12.82 13.57 3.48
C ARG A 138 13.54 12.45 4.25
N GLY A 139 12.98 12.01 5.38
CA GLY A 139 13.51 10.89 6.16
C GLY A 139 13.04 9.51 5.68
N ASN A 140 12.16 9.44 4.67
CA ASN A 140 11.63 8.17 4.18
C ASN A 140 12.42 7.64 2.99
N ALA A 141 13.32 6.68 3.25
CA ALA A 141 14.12 6.03 2.21
C ALA A 141 13.30 5.19 1.21
N PHE A 142 12.02 4.92 1.49
CA PHE A 142 11.14 4.06 0.71
C PHE A 142 9.84 4.75 0.29
N ALA A 143 9.85 6.06 0.10
CA ALA A 143 8.67 6.85 -0.24
C ALA A 143 7.92 6.31 -1.48
N LEU A 144 8.65 5.91 -2.53
CA LEU A 144 8.03 5.32 -3.73
C LEU A 144 7.40 3.96 -3.45
N ALA A 145 8.07 3.11 -2.66
CA ALA A 145 7.49 1.82 -2.28
C ALA A 145 6.21 2.02 -1.45
N ASP A 146 6.20 2.99 -0.54
CA ASP A 146 5.03 3.33 0.27
C ASP A 146 3.87 3.85 -0.58
N ASP A 147 4.14 4.59 -1.66
CA ASP A 147 3.13 5.01 -2.64
C ASP A 147 2.59 3.81 -3.43
N LEU A 148 3.48 2.94 -3.90
CA LEU A 148 3.12 1.83 -4.78
C LEU A 148 2.38 0.69 -4.07
N ILE A 149 2.54 0.52 -2.75
CA ILE A 149 1.80 -0.52 -2.03
C ILE A 149 0.32 -0.18 -1.84
N GLU A 150 -0.10 1.07 -2.01
CA GLU A 150 -1.48 1.48 -1.71
C GLU A 150 -2.55 0.61 -2.40
N PRO A 151 -2.47 0.30 -3.70
CA PRO A 151 -3.42 -0.59 -4.35
C PRO A 151 -3.39 -2.03 -3.83
N PHE A 152 -2.30 -2.46 -3.24
CA PHE A 152 -2.11 -3.85 -2.78
C PHE A 152 -2.49 -4.04 -1.31
N ARG A 153 -2.62 -2.97 -0.53
CA ARG A 153 -3.02 -3.07 0.90
C ARG A 153 -4.28 -3.91 1.11
N PRO A 154 -5.35 -3.76 0.30
CA PRO A 154 -6.55 -4.58 0.47
C PRO A 154 -6.32 -6.09 0.36
N LEU A 155 -5.25 -6.56 -0.29
CA LEU A 155 -4.90 -7.98 -0.32
C LEU A 155 -4.46 -8.48 1.06
N ALA A 156 -3.64 -7.70 1.76
CA ALA A 156 -3.25 -8.00 3.14
C ALA A 156 -4.46 -7.90 4.09
N ASP A 157 -5.38 -6.95 3.83
CA ASP A 157 -6.61 -6.83 4.60
C ASP A 157 -7.48 -8.10 4.47
N ALA A 158 -7.66 -8.59 3.22
CA ALA A 158 -8.41 -9.81 2.95
C ALA A 158 -7.78 -11.05 3.61
N LEU A 159 -6.45 -11.16 3.58
CA LEU A 159 -5.75 -12.26 4.26
C LEU A 159 -5.92 -12.16 5.78
N THR A 160 -5.77 -10.96 6.34
CA THR A 160 -5.99 -10.72 7.78
C THR A 160 -7.41 -11.13 8.19
N LEU A 161 -8.42 -10.76 7.41
CA LEU A 161 -9.81 -11.15 7.70
C LEU A 161 -9.99 -12.67 7.70
N ARG A 162 -9.37 -13.39 6.75
CA ARG A 162 -9.38 -14.86 6.71
C ARG A 162 -8.74 -15.50 7.93
N LEU A 163 -7.64 -14.92 8.44
CA LEU A 163 -6.98 -15.38 9.66
C LEU A 163 -7.87 -15.17 10.87
N LEU A 164 -8.45 -13.98 11.02
CA LEU A 164 -9.38 -13.66 12.10
C LEU A 164 -10.61 -14.58 12.11
N ALA A 165 -11.16 -14.90 10.94
CA ALA A 165 -12.28 -15.85 10.83
C ALA A 165 -11.93 -17.27 11.30
N ARG A 166 -10.63 -17.61 11.40
CA ARG A 166 -10.11 -18.86 11.96
C ARG A 166 -9.70 -18.72 13.43
N GLY A 167 -10.00 -17.60 14.09
CA GLY A 167 -9.59 -17.32 15.48
C GLY A 167 -8.10 -17.00 15.64
N ILE A 168 -7.40 -16.65 14.56
CA ILE A 168 -5.96 -16.36 14.57
C ILE A 168 -5.77 -14.84 14.70
N GLU A 169 -5.30 -14.39 15.86
CA GLU A 169 -5.08 -12.98 16.18
C GLU A 169 -3.62 -12.65 16.46
N THR A 170 -2.75 -13.65 16.53
CA THR A 170 -1.34 -13.47 16.88
C THR A 170 -0.40 -13.84 15.75
N LEU A 171 0.72 -13.13 15.65
CA LEU A 171 1.77 -13.37 14.66
C LEU A 171 2.68 -14.54 15.09
N THR A 172 2.29 -15.77 14.80
CA THR A 172 3.15 -16.93 14.94
C THR A 172 4.05 -17.13 13.72
N PRO A 173 5.09 -17.98 13.78
CA PRO A 173 5.91 -18.32 12.61
C PRO A 173 5.08 -18.88 11.43
N GLU A 174 4.02 -19.65 11.72
CA GLU A 174 3.10 -20.22 10.74
C GLU A 174 2.30 -19.11 10.03
N VAL A 175 1.76 -18.18 10.80
CA VAL A 175 1.02 -17.02 10.29
C VAL A 175 1.93 -16.13 9.44
N LYS A 176 3.18 -15.92 9.86
CA LYS A 176 4.15 -15.15 9.07
C LYS A 176 4.41 -15.78 7.71
N ARG A 177 4.49 -17.12 7.62
CA ARG A 177 4.62 -17.84 6.34
C ARG A 177 3.41 -17.67 5.42
N ALA A 178 2.21 -17.49 5.96
CA ALA A 178 1.00 -17.28 5.17
C ALA A 178 0.97 -15.92 4.44
N PHE A 179 1.78 -14.94 4.89
CA PHE A 179 1.95 -13.64 4.24
C PHE A 179 3.11 -13.62 3.23
N ALA A 180 4.00 -14.59 3.24
CA ALA A 180 5.16 -14.68 2.37
C ALA A 180 4.86 -15.41 1.07
#